data_dc76e21acf933dcf2f939fb1212d5f90
#
_entry.id   dc76e21acf933dcf2f939fb1212d5f90
#
_cell.length_a   1.000
_cell.length_b   1.000
_cell.length_c   1.000
_cell.angle_alpha   90.00
_cell.angle_beta   90.00
_cell.angle_gamma   90.00
#
_symmetry.space_group_name_H-M   'P 1'
#
loop_
_entity.id
_entity.type
_entity.pdbx_description
1 polymer ?
#
loop_
_entity_poly.entity_id
_entity_poly.type
_entity_poly.pdbx_seq_one_letter_code
_entity_poly.pdbx_strand_id
1 'polypeptide(L)'
;MADPSVLIVGAGPTGLVLALWLTKQGVSVRIIDKTAEPGTTSRALAVHARTLELYEQLDLAEPVVAKGYTVPGARLWLGSREAARVPFEEIASDLTPYGFLHIFPQDEHERLLIARLQDLGVQVERSTELLGYTDEGDQISARLRGSDCAEKAVTAAFVAGCDGPRSKVREIMGTGFPGGSYPQIFYVADVVGEGLAINGDLNVDLDEADFLGIFPLAHEGRVRLIGAIKPEHGKDADKFTFDDISHRASHNLKLKVDKVNWFSVYHVHHRVTDRFRKGRAFVLGDAAHIHTPVGGQGMNTGIGDAINLAWKLEAVLSGRAQEALLDTYEAERRAFALRLVQTTDRFFNVAAAEGHLAEIIRTRVAPIVLPQMVRFEAARDYIFRTISQITLNYRGKGLDEGHAGPVHGGDRLPWVKMGGTDNYKALKRIGWQIHVYGKADDYVKRWAEGRRIPLEVYAWTEDMRHAGLRENALYLIRPDTYVALASPAPSVDAVEHYLAKVHINP
;
A
#
# COMPACT_ATOMS: atom_id res chain seq x y z
N MET A 1 -3.81 15.24 30.30
CA MET A 1 -3.71 15.41 28.83
C MET A 1 -5.14 15.48 28.32
N ALA A 2 -5.43 16.33 27.34
CA ALA A 2 -6.75 16.33 26.71
C ALA A 2 -6.98 14.97 26.03
N ASP A 3 -8.23 14.51 25.99
CA ASP A 3 -8.58 13.27 25.30
C ASP A 3 -8.23 13.35 23.81
N PRO A 4 -7.65 12.27 23.22
CA PRO A 4 -7.31 12.27 21.82
C PRO A 4 -8.57 12.25 20.94
N SER A 5 -8.52 12.88 19.77
CA SER A 5 -9.59 12.75 18.79
C SER A 5 -9.66 11.35 18.19
N VAL A 6 -8.48 10.70 18.00
CA VAL A 6 -8.41 9.34 17.43
C VAL A 6 -7.48 8.46 18.27
N LEU A 7 -8.00 7.32 18.75
CA LEU A 7 -7.23 6.26 19.36
C LEU A 7 -6.83 5.25 18.26
N ILE A 8 -5.52 5.12 18.01
CA ILE A 8 -4.94 4.18 17.04
C ILE A 8 -4.38 2.98 17.80
N VAL A 9 -4.87 1.79 17.48
CA VAL A 9 -4.47 0.53 18.12
C VAL A 9 -3.60 -0.26 17.15
N GLY A 10 -2.31 -0.38 17.46
CA GLY A 10 -1.29 -1.01 16.64
C GLY A 10 -0.35 0.01 15.96
N ALA A 11 0.96 -0.15 16.17
CA ALA A 11 2.01 0.71 15.63
C ALA A 11 2.87 -0.01 14.57
N GLY A 12 2.23 -0.80 13.71
CA GLY A 12 2.78 -1.23 12.43
C GLY A 12 2.68 -0.11 11.37
N PRO A 13 3.15 -0.34 10.13
CA PRO A 13 3.19 0.69 9.08
C PRO A 13 1.85 1.40 8.86
N THR A 14 0.73 0.68 8.89
CA THR A 14 -0.62 1.23 8.72
C THR A 14 -0.97 2.24 9.82
N GLY A 15 -0.78 1.86 11.09
CA GLY A 15 -1.10 2.75 12.23
C GLY A 15 -0.16 3.94 12.32
N LEU A 16 1.12 3.75 12.04
CA LEU A 16 2.11 4.82 12.01
C LEU A 16 1.81 5.85 10.92
N VAL A 17 1.43 5.41 9.70
CA VAL A 17 1.05 6.32 8.61
C VAL A 17 -0.25 7.04 8.94
N LEU A 18 -1.24 6.36 9.53
CA LEU A 18 -2.47 7.02 9.99
C LEU A 18 -2.17 8.12 11.01
N ALA A 19 -1.32 7.82 12.00
CA ALA A 19 -0.90 8.80 13.01
C ALA A 19 -0.19 10.00 12.38
N LEU A 20 0.77 9.75 11.47
CA LEU A 20 1.51 10.81 10.76
C LEU A 20 0.58 11.74 9.97
N TRP A 21 -0.34 11.18 9.21
CA TRP A 21 -1.28 11.94 8.39
C TRP A 21 -2.20 12.81 9.23
N LEU A 22 -2.81 12.22 10.26
CA LEU A 22 -3.70 12.94 11.19
C LEU A 22 -2.95 14.04 11.93
N THR A 23 -1.77 13.73 12.47
CA THR A 23 -0.95 14.72 13.19
C THR A 23 -0.51 15.88 12.29
N LYS A 24 -0.11 15.60 11.04
CA LYS A 24 0.27 16.64 10.07
C LYS A 24 -0.90 17.57 9.71
N GLN A 25 -2.13 17.11 9.88
CA GLN A 25 -3.35 17.90 9.70
C GLN A 25 -3.91 18.50 11.01
N GLY A 26 -3.17 18.40 12.10
CA GLY A 26 -3.56 19.02 13.40
C GLY A 26 -4.57 18.21 14.20
N VAL A 27 -4.87 16.97 13.83
CA VAL A 27 -5.74 16.07 14.60
C VAL A 27 -4.95 15.44 15.74
N SER A 28 -5.45 15.53 16.97
CA SER A 28 -4.83 14.88 18.12
C SER A 28 -5.00 13.37 18.07
N VAL A 29 -3.89 12.64 18.19
CA VAL A 29 -3.88 11.19 18.13
C VAL A 29 -3.22 10.59 19.38
N ARG A 30 -3.67 9.40 19.73
CA ARG A 30 -2.99 8.52 20.67
C ARG A 30 -2.76 7.19 19.99
N ILE A 31 -1.52 6.77 19.86
CA ILE A 31 -1.14 5.51 19.22
C ILE A 31 -0.54 4.57 20.25
N ILE A 32 -1.13 3.38 20.39
CA ILE A 32 -0.73 2.35 21.34
C ILE A 32 -0.28 1.08 20.62
N ASP A 33 0.62 0.35 21.24
CA ASP A 33 1.00 -1.00 20.79
C ASP A 33 1.29 -1.91 21.99
N LYS A 34 0.78 -3.14 21.91
CA LYS A 34 0.97 -4.15 22.98
C LYS A 34 2.40 -4.69 23.08
N THR A 35 3.21 -4.56 22.02
CA THR A 35 4.61 -4.98 22.02
C THR A 35 5.50 -3.95 22.71
N ALA A 36 6.53 -4.43 23.41
CA ALA A 36 7.49 -3.53 24.08
C ALA A 36 8.37 -2.78 23.07
N GLU A 37 8.71 -3.42 21.96
CA GLU A 37 9.62 -2.90 20.94
C GLU A 37 8.99 -2.99 19.55
N PRO A 38 9.43 -2.20 18.58
CA PRO A 38 9.11 -2.39 17.17
C PRO A 38 9.50 -3.79 16.68
N GLY A 39 8.83 -4.28 15.65
CA GLY A 39 9.17 -5.57 15.06
C GLY A 39 10.61 -5.58 14.51
N THR A 40 11.38 -6.60 14.90
CA THR A 40 12.75 -6.81 14.39
C THR A 40 12.79 -7.77 13.21
N THR A 41 11.68 -8.47 12.95
CA THR A 41 11.53 -9.46 11.89
C THR A 41 10.34 -9.04 11.03
N SER A 42 10.59 -8.83 9.74
CA SER A 42 9.55 -8.32 8.86
C SER A 42 9.37 -9.21 7.62
N ARG A 43 8.12 -9.40 7.24
CA ARG A 43 7.76 -10.17 6.04
C ARG A 43 7.65 -9.27 4.81
N ALA A 44 7.21 -8.02 4.97
CA ALA A 44 7.09 -7.07 3.89
C ALA A 44 8.42 -6.37 3.61
N LEU A 45 8.65 -6.06 2.34
CA LEU A 45 9.89 -5.41 1.88
C LEU A 45 9.70 -4.49 0.66
N ALA A 46 8.66 -4.67 -0.16
CA ALA A 46 8.46 -3.83 -1.33
C ALA A 46 7.66 -2.57 -0.97
N VAL A 47 8.14 -1.41 -1.40
CA VAL A 47 7.42 -0.14 -1.36
C VAL A 47 7.05 0.25 -2.79
N HIS A 48 5.77 0.28 -3.08
CA HIS A 48 5.27 0.51 -4.43
C HIS A 48 5.25 1.97 -4.84
N ALA A 49 5.27 2.23 -6.14
CA ALA A 49 5.24 3.58 -6.71
C ALA A 49 4.09 4.42 -6.12
N ARG A 50 2.88 3.84 -6.01
CA ARG A 50 1.74 4.57 -5.43
C ARG A 50 1.98 4.98 -3.98
N THR A 51 2.61 4.15 -3.18
CA THR A 51 2.98 4.49 -1.80
C THR A 51 4.00 5.62 -1.75
N LEU A 52 5.02 5.59 -2.63
CA LEU A 52 6.02 6.66 -2.72
C LEU A 52 5.41 7.99 -3.16
N GLU A 53 4.47 7.97 -4.12
CA GLU A 53 3.72 9.18 -4.52
C GLU A 53 2.96 9.80 -3.33
N LEU A 54 2.30 8.98 -2.52
CA LEU A 54 1.59 9.43 -1.33
C LEU A 54 2.54 9.86 -0.21
N TYR A 55 3.72 9.27 -0.15
CA TYR A 55 4.77 9.64 0.82
C TYR A 55 5.41 11.00 0.56
N GLU A 56 5.30 11.53 -0.66
CA GLU A 56 5.68 12.92 -0.94
C GLU A 56 4.94 13.91 -0.02
N GLN A 57 3.69 13.60 0.34
CA GLN A 57 2.87 14.43 1.23
C GLN A 57 3.35 14.41 2.70
N LEU A 58 4.16 13.42 3.07
CA LEU A 58 4.73 13.25 4.41
C LEU A 58 6.24 13.57 4.46
N ASP A 59 6.82 13.98 3.34
CA ASP A 59 8.27 14.17 3.15
C ASP A 59 9.07 12.88 3.46
N LEU A 60 8.48 11.72 3.10
CA LEU A 60 9.03 10.39 3.35
C LEU A 60 9.54 9.68 2.09
N ALA A 61 9.13 10.12 0.89
CA ALA A 61 9.49 9.43 -0.35
C ALA A 61 11.02 9.41 -0.57
N GLU A 62 11.67 10.56 -0.47
CA GLU A 62 13.13 10.65 -0.65
C GLU A 62 13.88 9.87 0.44
N PRO A 63 13.60 9.99 1.76
CA PRO A 63 14.25 9.16 2.79
C PRO A 63 14.06 7.65 2.59
N VAL A 64 12.89 7.20 2.13
CA VAL A 64 12.63 5.78 1.84
C VAL A 64 13.48 5.33 0.67
N VAL A 65 13.50 6.09 -0.43
CA VAL A 65 14.29 5.75 -1.62
C VAL A 65 15.79 5.76 -1.32
N ALA A 66 16.28 6.74 -0.55
CA ALA A 66 17.70 6.85 -0.20
C ALA A 66 18.20 5.73 0.71
N LYS A 67 17.34 5.19 1.59
CA LYS A 67 17.71 4.13 2.57
C LYS A 67 17.47 2.72 2.05
N GLY A 68 16.57 2.55 1.10
CA GLY A 68 16.22 1.26 0.52
C GLY A 68 17.10 0.90 -0.68
N TYR A 69 16.66 -0.10 -1.43
CA TYR A 69 17.35 -0.59 -2.61
C TYR A 69 16.43 -0.56 -3.83
N THR A 70 16.84 0.16 -4.87
CA THR A 70 16.14 0.15 -6.17
C THR A 70 16.65 -1.01 -6.99
N VAL A 71 15.75 -1.95 -7.32
CA VAL A 71 16.08 -3.18 -8.04
C VAL A 71 16.23 -2.87 -9.53
N PRO A 72 17.40 -3.14 -10.15
CA PRO A 72 17.64 -2.84 -11.56
C PRO A 72 16.86 -3.73 -12.52
N GLY A 73 16.50 -4.95 -12.10
CA GLY A 73 15.81 -5.90 -12.96
C GLY A 73 15.39 -7.17 -12.24
N ALA A 74 14.75 -8.07 -12.98
CA ALA A 74 14.43 -9.42 -12.51
C ALA A 74 15.06 -10.46 -13.42
N ARG A 75 15.53 -11.58 -12.83
CA ARG A 75 16.06 -12.75 -13.51
C ARG A 75 15.17 -13.96 -13.23
N LEU A 76 14.81 -14.64 -14.28
CA LEU A 76 14.05 -15.87 -14.22
C LEU A 76 15.01 -17.05 -14.34
N TRP A 77 14.92 -17.99 -13.41
CA TRP A 77 15.73 -19.21 -13.38
C TRP A 77 14.86 -20.44 -13.62
N LEU A 78 15.36 -21.39 -14.38
CA LEU A 78 14.72 -22.65 -14.71
C LEU A 78 15.76 -23.74 -14.82
N GLY A 79 15.62 -24.82 -14.06
CA GLY A 79 16.57 -25.93 -14.06
C GLY A 79 18.01 -25.49 -13.81
N SER A 80 18.25 -24.62 -12.84
CA SER A 80 19.55 -24.06 -12.47
C SER A 80 20.23 -23.21 -13.55
N ARG A 81 19.48 -22.70 -14.53
CA ARG A 81 19.97 -21.82 -15.59
C ARG A 81 19.14 -20.54 -15.63
N GLU A 82 19.83 -19.42 -15.86
CA GLU A 82 19.14 -18.17 -16.16
C GLU A 82 18.44 -18.29 -17.52
N ALA A 83 17.11 -18.21 -17.51
CA ALA A 83 16.27 -18.31 -18.70
C ALA A 83 16.00 -16.93 -19.33
N ALA A 84 15.88 -15.89 -18.51
CA ALA A 84 15.63 -14.52 -18.97
C ALA A 84 16.06 -13.49 -17.94
N ARG A 85 16.40 -12.29 -18.43
CA ARG A 85 16.53 -11.07 -17.62
C ARG A 85 15.58 -9.99 -18.13
N VAL A 86 14.86 -9.35 -17.23
CA VAL A 86 13.95 -8.23 -17.50
C VAL A 86 14.51 -7.00 -16.80
N PRO A 87 15.07 -6.02 -17.52
CA PRO A 87 15.52 -4.77 -16.92
C PRO A 87 14.31 -3.93 -16.49
N PHE A 88 14.43 -3.21 -15.36
CA PHE A 88 13.39 -2.33 -14.85
C PHE A 88 13.66 -0.83 -15.12
N GLU A 89 14.82 -0.49 -15.67
CA GLU A 89 15.27 0.90 -15.88
C GLU A 89 14.35 1.71 -16.80
N GLU A 90 13.61 1.04 -17.70
CA GLU A 90 12.71 1.68 -18.66
C GLU A 90 11.22 1.38 -18.39
N ILE A 91 10.92 0.70 -17.29
CA ILE A 91 9.53 0.34 -17.01
C ILE A 91 8.82 1.54 -16.39
N ALA A 92 7.75 2.00 -17.06
CA ALA A 92 6.82 2.99 -16.52
C ALA A 92 7.41 4.39 -16.22
N SER A 93 8.48 4.80 -16.91
CA SER A 93 9.08 6.13 -16.79
C SER A 93 8.10 7.26 -17.11
N ASP A 94 7.04 6.97 -17.87
CA ASP A 94 5.99 7.92 -18.27
C ASP A 94 4.72 7.82 -17.40
N LEU A 95 4.68 6.91 -16.44
CA LEU A 95 3.49 6.65 -15.65
C LEU A 95 3.55 7.21 -14.24
N THR A 96 4.74 7.40 -13.70
CA THR A 96 4.98 7.78 -12.31
C THR A 96 6.40 8.31 -12.14
N PRO A 97 6.67 9.20 -11.17
CA PRO A 97 8.04 9.58 -10.82
C PRO A 97 8.86 8.43 -10.21
N TYR A 98 8.21 7.31 -9.86
CA TYR A 98 8.80 6.14 -9.19
C TYR A 98 8.64 4.87 -10.04
N GLY A 99 9.07 4.93 -11.30
CA GLY A 99 8.98 3.83 -12.27
C GLY A 99 9.95 2.68 -12.00
N PHE A 100 10.07 2.20 -10.77
CA PHE A 100 10.99 1.15 -10.36
C PHE A 100 10.42 0.27 -9.25
N LEU A 101 10.99 -0.91 -9.04
CA LEU A 101 10.75 -1.75 -7.88
C LEU A 101 11.68 -1.30 -6.75
N HIS A 102 11.12 -0.91 -5.61
CA HIS A 102 11.88 -0.46 -4.46
C HIS A 102 11.75 -1.42 -3.28
N ILE A 103 12.88 -1.80 -2.72
CA ILE A 103 12.96 -2.71 -1.58
C ILE A 103 13.41 -1.92 -0.35
N PHE A 104 12.54 -1.88 0.66
CA PHE A 104 12.82 -1.27 1.95
C PHE A 104 12.17 -2.13 3.04
N PRO A 105 12.95 -2.92 3.81
CA PRO A 105 12.42 -3.84 4.80
C PRO A 105 11.51 -3.16 5.81
N GLN A 106 10.40 -3.80 6.15
CA GLN A 106 9.37 -3.22 7.02
C GLN A 106 9.91 -2.76 8.38
N ASP A 107 10.86 -3.49 8.96
CA ASP A 107 11.47 -3.11 10.26
C ASP A 107 12.27 -1.80 10.18
N GLU A 108 12.98 -1.56 9.07
CA GLU A 108 13.66 -0.28 8.80
C GLU A 108 12.64 0.81 8.47
N HIS A 109 11.58 0.46 7.76
CA HIS A 109 10.50 1.35 7.43
C HIS A 109 9.75 1.81 8.69
N GLU A 110 9.40 0.90 9.60
CA GLU A 110 8.77 1.26 10.89
C GLU A 110 9.64 2.20 11.71
N ARG A 111 10.97 1.97 11.78
CA ARG A 111 11.90 2.88 12.47
C ARG A 111 11.88 4.29 11.88
N LEU A 112 11.85 4.40 10.55
CA LEU A 112 11.76 5.69 9.86
C LEU A 112 10.43 6.40 10.18
N LEU A 113 9.30 5.68 10.13
CA LEU A 113 7.98 6.24 10.44
C LEU A 113 7.87 6.67 11.90
N ILE A 114 8.41 5.89 12.85
CA ILE A 114 8.44 6.23 14.27
C ILE A 114 9.26 7.50 14.50
N ALA A 115 10.46 7.59 13.93
CA ALA A 115 11.31 8.79 14.04
C ALA A 115 10.57 10.03 13.52
N ARG A 116 9.92 9.91 12.34
CA ARG A 116 9.14 11.02 11.77
C ARG A 116 7.95 11.42 12.64
N LEU A 117 7.29 10.46 13.28
CA LEU A 117 6.18 10.72 14.20
C LEU A 117 6.66 11.44 15.48
N GLN A 118 7.85 11.05 15.98
CA GLN A 118 8.50 11.71 17.12
C GLN A 118 8.89 13.15 16.79
N ASP A 119 9.37 13.44 15.58
CA ASP A 119 9.63 14.81 15.09
C ASP A 119 8.38 15.70 15.14
N LEU A 120 7.20 15.10 14.98
CA LEU A 120 5.90 15.78 15.10
C LEU A 120 5.36 15.82 16.55
N GLY A 121 6.16 15.36 17.53
CA GLY A 121 5.81 15.41 18.95
C GLY A 121 4.90 14.27 19.44
N VAL A 122 4.67 13.24 18.64
CA VAL A 122 3.84 12.09 19.02
C VAL A 122 4.72 10.88 19.26
N GLN A 123 4.49 10.19 20.38
CA GLN A 123 5.19 8.96 20.75
C GLN A 123 4.26 7.77 20.71
N VAL A 124 4.77 6.61 20.29
CA VAL A 124 4.07 5.34 20.38
C VAL A 124 4.09 4.85 21.82
N GLU A 125 2.93 4.65 22.41
CA GLU A 125 2.79 4.04 23.75
C GLU A 125 2.96 2.53 23.64
N ARG A 126 4.17 2.04 23.85
CA ARG A 126 4.51 0.62 23.84
C ARG A 126 4.03 -0.09 25.10
N SER A 127 3.97 -1.43 25.05
CA SER A 127 3.47 -2.28 26.16
C SER A 127 2.09 -1.83 26.64
N THR A 128 1.28 -1.29 25.72
CA THR A 128 -0.06 -0.79 26.01
C THR A 128 -1.09 -1.53 25.15
N GLU A 129 -1.98 -2.25 25.79
CA GLU A 129 -2.96 -3.14 25.15
C GLU A 129 -4.37 -2.59 25.27
N LEU A 130 -5.15 -2.64 24.18
CA LEU A 130 -6.60 -2.42 24.22
C LEU A 130 -7.30 -3.66 24.80
N LEU A 131 -7.94 -3.51 25.95
CA LEU A 131 -8.74 -4.58 26.57
C LEU A 131 -10.17 -4.62 26.02
N GLY A 132 -10.73 -3.45 25.73
CA GLY A 132 -12.08 -3.31 25.23
C GLY A 132 -12.45 -1.86 24.99
N TYR A 133 -13.54 -1.63 24.26
CA TYR A 133 -14.15 -0.31 24.12
C TYR A 133 -15.66 -0.42 23.99
N THR A 134 -16.35 0.69 24.28
CA THR A 134 -17.77 0.90 24.05
C THR A 134 -17.95 2.11 23.14
N ASP A 135 -18.76 1.98 22.11
CA ASP A 135 -19.22 3.12 21.30
C ASP A 135 -20.46 3.71 21.97
N GLU A 136 -20.32 4.93 22.46
CA GLU A 136 -21.37 5.65 23.21
C GLU A 136 -22.25 6.50 22.30
N GLY A 137 -21.98 6.46 20.98
CA GLY A 137 -22.69 7.20 19.95
C GLY A 137 -22.01 8.52 19.58
N ASP A 138 -21.54 9.29 20.53
CA ASP A 138 -20.79 10.54 20.34
C ASP A 138 -19.27 10.38 20.56
N GLN A 139 -18.86 9.37 21.31
CA GLN A 139 -17.46 9.06 21.59
C GLN A 139 -17.23 7.55 21.80
N ILE A 140 -15.98 7.16 21.81
CA ILE A 140 -15.49 5.83 22.22
C ILE A 140 -14.98 5.92 23.67
N SER A 141 -15.43 5.03 24.53
CA SER A 141 -14.86 4.80 25.86
C SER A 141 -14.03 3.51 25.82
N ALA A 142 -12.71 3.61 25.91
CA ALA A 142 -11.78 2.51 25.78
C ALA A 142 -11.09 2.18 27.11
N ARG A 143 -10.84 0.89 27.37
CA ARG A 143 -10.04 0.40 28.51
C ARG A 143 -8.70 -0.11 27.99
N LEU A 144 -7.62 0.46 28.52
CA LEU A 144 -6.26 0.16 28.15
C LEU A 144 -5.53 -0.44 29.35
N ARG A 145 -4.61 -1.37 29.09
CA ARG A 145 -3.69 -1.91 30.10
C ARG A 145 -2.26 -1.51 29.73
N GLY A 146 -1.62 -0.75 30.61
CA GLY A 146 -0.24 -0.31 30.43
C GLY A 146 0.79 -1.35 30.86
N SER A 147 2.08 -1.00 30.74
CA SER A 147 3.23 -1.83 31.16
C SER A 147 3.26 -2.13 32.67
N ASP A 148 2.63 -1.26 33.47
CA ASP A 148 2.45 -1.42 34.92
C ASP A 148 1.28 -2.33 35.30
N CYS A 149 0.65 -2.99 34.30
CA CYS A 149 -0.57 -3.79 34.44
C CYS A 149 -1.78 -3.01 34.96
N ALA A 150 -1.70 -1.69 35.11
CA ALA A 150 -2.84 -0.87 35.52
C ALA A 150 -3.80 -0.66 34.34
N GLU A 151 -5.09 -0.82 34.62
CA GLU A 151 -6.15 -0.49 33.67
C GLU A 151 -6.48 0.99 33.78
N LYS A 152 -6.59 1.64 32.60
CA LYS A 152 -6.95 3.05 32.48
C LYS A 152 -8.09 3.21 31.50
N ALA A 153 -9.07 4.00 31.84
CA ALA A 153 -10.11 4.44 30.91
C ALA A 153 -9.61 5.64 30.10
N VAL A 154 -9.94 5.65 28.83
CA VAL A 154 -9.60 6.71 27.87
C VAL A 154 -10.80 6.95 26.95
N THR A 155 -11.10 8.22 26.67
CA THR A 155 -12.10 8.56 25.68
C THR A 155 -11.44 9.02 24.37
N ALA A 156 -12.11 8.83 23.25
CA ALA A 156 -11.70 9.32 21.94
C ALA A 156 -12.94 9.52 21.05
N ALA A 157 -12.88 10.41 20.07
CA ALA A 157 -13.97 10.54 19.12
C ALA A 157 -14.09 9.29 18.23
N PHE A 158 -12.95 8.67 17.85
CA PHE A 158 -12.93 7.49 17.02
C PHE A 158 -11.83 6.51 17.48
N VAL A 159 -12.01 5.20 17.17
CA VAL A 159 -10.97 4.18 17.33
C VAL A 159 -10.63 3.54 15.97
N ALA A 160 -9.32 3.41 15.68
CA ALA A 160 -8.80 2.80 14.46
C ALA A 160 -7.95 1.57 14.80
N GLY A 161 -8.44 0.38 14.44
CA GLY A 161 -7.74 -0.90 14.60
C GLY A 161 -6.74 -1.14 13.47
N CYS A 162 -5.47 -0.95 13.79
CA CYS A 162 -4.30 -1.28 12.96
C CYS A 162 -3.49 -2.43 13.62
N ASP A 163 -4.16 -3.25 14.43
CA ASP A 163 -3.63 -4.22 15.37
C ASP A 163 -3.42 -5.63 14.77
N GLY A 164 -3.36 -5.67 13.43
CA GLY A 164 -2.93 -6.85 12.68
C GLY A 164 -3.98 -7.96 12.58
N PRO A 165 -3.57 -9.15 12.11
CA PRO A 165 -4.49 -10.23 11.73
C PRO A 165 -5.35 -10.74 12.88
N ARG A 166 -4.90 -10.60 14.12
CA ARG A 166 -5.64 -10.96 15.35
C ARG A 166 -6.23 -9.73 16.03
N SER A 167 -6.82 -8.84 15.24
CA SER A 167 -7.34 -7.55 15.68
C SER A 167 -8.37 -7.66 16.79
N LYS A 168 -8.08 -6.99 17.91
CA LYS A 168 -9.02 -6.84 19.03
C LYS A 168 -10.15 -5.86 18.69
N VAL A 169 -9.84 -4.82 17.90
CA VAL A 169 -10.87 -3.88 17.45
C VAL A 169 -11.88 -4.59 16.56
N ARG A 170 -11.45 -5.42 15.58
CA ARG A 170 -12.36 -6.22 14.75
C ARG A 170 -13.21 -7.19 15.59
N GLU A 171 -12.62 -7.84 16.58
CA GLU A 171 -13.31 -8.74 17.50
C GLU A 171 -14.46 -8.03 18.21
N ILE A 172 -14.19 -6.85 18.80
CA ILE A 172 -15.19 -6.06 19.52
C ILE A 172 -16.25 -5.51 18.58
N MET A 173 -15.90 -5.10 17.34
CA MET A 173 -16.87 -4.73 16.31
C MET A 173 -17.86 -5.87 16.03
N GLY A 174 -17.50 -7.12 16.35
CA GLY A 174 -18.33 -8.29 16.07
C GLY A 174 -18.52 -8.54 14.59
N THR A 175 -17.54 -8.18 13.76
CA THR A 175 -17.58 -8.40 12.32
C THR A 175 -16.84 -9.68 11.93
N GLY A 176 -17.39 -10.40 10.94
CA GLY A 176 -16.77 -11.62 10.42
C GLY A 176 -15.44 -11.36 9.71
N PHE A 177 -14.64 -12.40 9.56
CA PHE A 177 -13.39 -12.38 8.80
C PHE A 177 -13.34 -13.56 7.83
N PRO A 178 -14.29 -13.63 6.87
CA PRO A 178 -14.40 -14.73 5.92
C PRO A 178 -13.18 -14.83 5.02
N GLY A 179 -12.92 -16.06 4.56
CA GLY A 179 -11.81 -16.40 3.68
C GLY A 179 -11.29 -17.80 3.96
N GLY A 180 -10.06 -18.06 3.54
CA GLY A 180 -9.41 -19.35 3.67
C GLY A 180 -7.92 -19.25 4.00
N SER A 181 -7.27 -20.40 3.93
CA SER A 181 -5.81 -20.53 4.05
C SER A 181 -5.30 -21.34 2.87
N TYR A 182 -4.14 -20.99 2.38
CA TYR A 182 -3.46 -21.80 1.38
C TYR A 182 -2.85 -23.05 2.03
N PRO A 183 -2.85 -24.19 1.35
CA PRO A 183 -2.23 -25.41 1.87
C PRO A 183 -0.71 -25.31 1.97
N GLN A 184 -0.08 -24.48 1.14
CA GLN A 184 1.36 -24.28 1.11
C GLN A 184 1.87 -23.57 2.36
N ILE A 185 3.03 -23.97 2.81
CA ILE A 185 3.78 -23.31 3.89
C ILE A 185 4.73 -22.31 3.23
N PHE A 186 4.65 -21.06 3.61
CA PHE A 186 5.56 -20.02 3.14
C PHE A 186 6.70 -19.83 4.14
N TYR A 187 7.86 -19.45 3.60
CA TYR A 187 9.01 -19.08 4.42
C TYR A 187 9.63 -17.76 3.97
N VAL A 188 10.26 -17.11 4.91
CA VAL A 188 11.14 -15.97 4.68
C VAL A 188 12.44 -16.21 5.42
N ALA A 189 13.56 -15.99 4.75
CA ALA A 189 14.89 -16.00 5.34
C ALA A 189 15.65 -14.74 4.98
N ASP A 190 16.29 -14.11 5.94
CA ASP A 190 17.22 -13.02 5.73
C ASP A 190 18.63 -13.58 5.91
N VAL A 191 19.40 -13.56 4.84
CA VAL A 191 20.70 -14.23 4.79
C VAL A 191 21.80 -13.31 4.24
N VAL A 192 23.04 -13.62 4.59
CA VAL A 192 24.25 -13.10 3.95
C VAL A 192 24.87 -14.23 3.19
N GLY A 193 25.30 -14.00 1.96
CA GLY A 193 25.91 -15.03 1.14
C GLY A 193 26.57 -14.48 -0.12
N GLU A 194 27.07 -15.40 -0.93
CA GLU A 194 27.71 -15.13 -2.21
C GLU A 194 27.18 -16.07 -3.30
N GLY A 195 27.40 -15.74 -4.56
CA GLY A 195 27.04 -16.58 -5.70
C GLY A 195 26.33 -15.84 -6.83
N LEU A 196 25.93 -16.61 -7.86
CA LEU A 196 25.37 -16.02 -9.09
C LEU A 196 24.06 -15.24 -8.88
N ALA A 197 23.27 -15.61 -7.88
CA ALA A 197 22.04 -14.91 -7.54
C ALA A 197 22.25 -13.68 -6.64
N ILE A 198 23.50 -13.36 -6.25
CA ILE A 198 23.88 -12.10 -5.60
C ILE A 198 24.38 -11.14 -6.68
N ASN A 199 23.47 -10.62 -7.47
CA ASN A 199 23.79 -9.83 -8.66
C ASN A 199 23.06 -8.47 -8.70
N GLY A 200 22.36 -8.13 -7.62
CA GLY A 200 21.59 -6.89 -7.50
C GLY A 200 20.20 -6.95 -8.13
N ASP A 201 19.90 -7.93 -8.98
CA ASP A 201 18.56 -8.14 -9.55
C ASP A 201 17.69 -8.99 -8.60
N LEU A 202 16.37 -8.90 -8.74
CA LEU A 202 15.44 -9.88 -8.17
C LEU A 202 15.61 -11.21 -8.93
N ASN A 203 15.94 -12.28 -8.23
CA ASN A 203 16.05 -13.60 -8.84
C ASN A 203 14.85 -14.46 -8.45
N VAL A 204 14.17 -15.04 -9.44
CA VAL A 204 12.97 -15.87 -9.27
C VAL A 204 13.20 -17.22 -9.89
N ASP A 205 13.08 -18.28 -9.07
CA ASP A 205 13.11 -19.67 -9.52
C ASP A 205 11.68 -20.22 -9.57
N LEU A 206 11.28 -20.67 -10.75
CA LEU A 206 9.97 -21.27 -11.03
C LEU A 206 10.06 -22.77 -11.29
N ASP A 207 11.16 -23.41 -10.89
CA ASP A 207 11.35 -24.84 -11.06
C ASP A 207 10.44 -25.61 -10.09
N GLU A 208 9.72 -26.63 -10.61
CA GLU A 208 8.70 -27.41 -9.91
C GLU A 208 7.52 -26.57 -9.39
N ALA A 209 6.66 -27.16 -8.54
CA ALA A 209 5.46 -26.51 -8.03
C ALA A 209 5.72 -25.56 -6.85
N ASP A 210 6.98 -25.27 -6.57
CA ASP A 210 7.42 -24.38 -5.49
C ASP A 210 7.95 -23.07 -6.08
N PHE A 211 7.84 -22.01 -5.32
CA PHE A 211 8.33 -20.68 -5.67
C PHE A 211 9.50 -20.32 -4.75
N LEU A 212 10.56 -19.74 -5.33
CA LEU A 212 11.64 -19.12 -4.57
C LEU A 212 12.05 -17.80 -5.23
N GLY A 213 11.94 -16.71 -4.49
CA GLY A 213 12.46 -15.39 -4.86
C GLY A 213 13.63 -14.98 -3.97
N ILE A 214 14.70 -14.44 -4.57
CA ILE A 214 15.83 -13.81 -3.87
C ILE A 214 15.74 -12.32 -4.12
N PHE A 215 15.48 -11.56 -3.08
CA PHE A 215 15.34 -10.11 -3.10
C PHE A 215 16.64 -9.46 -2.57
N PRO A 216 17.31 -8.63 -3.35
CA PRO A 216 18.48 -7.89 -2.86
C PRO A 216 18.07 -6.89 -1.76
N LEU A 217 18.92 -6.70 -0.78
CA LEU A 217 18.78 -5.69 0.26
C LEU A 217 19.89 -4.63 0.12
N ALA A 218 19.74 -3.49 0.78
CA ALA A 218 20.65 -2.35 0.65
C ALA A 218 22.12 -2.61 1.07
N HIS A 219 22.38 -3.72 1.79
CA HIS A 219 23.71 -4.07 2.25
C HIS A 219 24.32 -5.17 1.39
N GLU A 220 25.60 -5.05 1.06
CA GLU A 220 26.32 -5.98 0.20
C GLU A 220 26.23 -7.44 0.70
N GLY A 221 25.92 -8.35 -0.21
CA GLY A 221 25.77 -9.79 0.07
C GLY A 221 24.53 -10.15 0.90
N ARG A 222 23.75 -9.17 1.39
CA ARG A 222 22.53 -9.43 2.13
C ARG A 222 21.34 -9.56 1.20
N VAL A 223 20.61 -10.65 1.32
CA VAL A 223 19.41 -10.91 0.52
C VAL A 223 18.30 -11.49 1.38
N ARG A 224 17.06 -11.33 0.92
CA ARG A 224 15.89 -11.97 1.51
C ARG A 224 15.35 -13.04 0.58
N LEU A 225 15.26 -14.25 1.09
CA LEU A 225 14.63 -15.37 0.43
C LEU A 225 13.15 -15.41 0.81
N ILE A 226 12.27 -15.52 -0.17
CA ILE A 226 10.84 -15.73 0.03
C ILE A 226 10.42 -16.89 -0.84
N GLY A 227 9.83 -17.93 -0.23
CA GLY A 227 9.41 -19.09 -0.99
C GLY A 227 8.24 -19.83 -0.36
N ALA A 228 7.80 -20.86 -1.08
CA ALA A 228 6.75 -21.77 -0.61
C ALA A 228 7.29 -23.21 -0.58
N ILE A 229 6.76 -24.01 0.34
CA ILE A 229 7.07 -25.43 0.51
C ILE A 229 5.77 -26.21 0.38
N LYS A 230 5.81 -27.32 -0.37
CA LYS A 230 4.68 -28.25 -0.42
C LYS A 230 4.49 -29.02 0.88
N PRO A 231 3.26 -29.29 1.28
CA PRO A 231 2.97 -30.03 2.52
C PRO A 231 3.31 -31.53 2.48
N GLU A 232 3.83 -32.06 1.41
CA GLU A 232 4.06 -33.51 1.18
C GLU A 232 4.98 -34.20 2.18
N HIS A 233 5.64 -33.46 3.05
CA HIS A 233 6.63 -34.01 3.98
C HIS A 233 6.12 -34.30 5.38
N GLY A 234 4.82 -34.16 5.66
CA GLY A 234 4.22 -34.50 6.95
C GLY A 234 4.80 -33.79 8.17
N LYS A 235 5.67 -32.79 7.96
CA LYS A 235 6.22 -31.95 9.03
C LYS A 235 5.24 -30.81 9.37
N ASP A 236 5.01 -30.58 10.64
CA ASP A 236 4.35 -29.37 11.11
C ASP A 236 5.15 -28.13 10.71
N ALA A 237 4.49 -27.04 10.34
CA ALA A 237 5.14 -25.80 9.92
C ALA A 237 6.22 -25.33 10.90
N ASP A 238 5.96 -25.45 12.20
CA ASP A 238 6.87 -25.01 13.26
C ASP A 238 8.15 -25.84 13.39
N LYS A 239 8.25 -26.96 12.67
CA LYS A 239 9.41 -27.86 12.70
C LYS A 239 10.37 -27.66 11.53
N PHE A 240 10.04 -26.78 10.55
CA PHE A 240 10.93 -26.48 9.46
C PHE A 240 12.08 -25.57 9.90
N THR A 241 13.27 -25.93 9.49
CA THR A 241 14.51 -25.17 9.68
C THR A 241 15.00 -24.62 8.34
N PHE A 242 15.96 -23.71 8.38
CA PHE A 242 16.58 -23.19 7.16
C PHE A 242 17.27 -24.32 6.35
N ASP A 243 17.83 -25.31 7.01
CA ASP A 243 18.51 -26.43 6.34
C ASP A 243 17.56 -27.26 5.46
N ASP A 244 16.28 -27.37 5.86
CA ASP A 244 15.27 -28.07 5.06
C ASP A 244 14.99 -27.41 3.70
N ILE A 245 15.32 -26.11 3.55
CA ILE A 245 15.08 -25.32 2.32
C ILE A 245 16.36 -24.90 1.60
N SER A 246 17.51 -24.95 2.29
CA SER A 246 18.80 -24.41 1.81
C SER A 246 19.30 -25.08 0.53
N HIS A 247 19.02 -26.38 0.36
CA HIS A 247 19.43 -27.15 -0.82
C HIS A 247 18.94 -26.55 -2.13
N ARG A 248 17.70 -26.03 -2.15
CA ARG A 248 17.13 -25.44 -3.35
C ARG A 248 17.81 -24.12 -3.72
N ALA A 249 17.99 -23.23 -2.75
CA ALA A 249 18.70 -21.97 -2.97
C ALA A 249 20.14 -22.21 -3.45
N SER A 250 20.83 -23.18 -2.85
CA SER A 250 22.20 -23.52 -3.20
C SER A 250 22.30 -24.19 -4.57
N HIS A 251 21.40 -25.12 -4.90
CA HIS A 251 21.44 -25.87 -6.14
C HIS A 251 20.92 -25.07 -7.34
N ASN A 252 19.70 -24.53 -7.24
CA ASN A 252 19.04 -23.91 -8.39
C ASN A 252 19.55 -22.49 -8.65
N LEU A 253 19.73 -21.69 -7.61
CA LEU A 253 20.13 -20.29 -7.74
C LEU A 253 21.61 -20.04 -7.48
N LYS A 254 22.39 -21.11 -7.27
CA LYS A 254 23.84 -21.02 -7.03
C LYS A 254 24.19 -20.03 -5.91
N LEU A 255 23.37 -20.03 -4.85
CA LEU A 255 23.58 -19.22 -3.66
C LEU A 255 24.30 -20.03 -2.60
N LYS A 256 25.45 -19.56 -2.16
CA LYS A 256 26.16 -20.06 -0.97
C LYS A 256 25.81 -19.13 0.19
N VAL A 257 25.13 -19.67 1.20
CA VAL A 257 24.76 -18.91 2.41
C VAL A 257 25.88 -19.03 3.43
N ASP A 258 26.42 -17.87 3.85
CA ASP A 258 27.46 -17.80 4.88
C ASP A 258 26.84 -17.60 6.27
N LYS A 259 25.71 -16.89 6.35
CA LYS A 259 25.02 -16.59 7.61
C LYS A 259 23.52 -16.45 7.40
N VAL A 260 22.74 -17.05 8.29
CA VAL A 260 21.29 -16.82 8.42
C VAL A 260 21.08 -15.84 9.56
N ASN A 261 20.59 -14.63 9.24
CA ASN A 261 20.27 -13.63 10.24
C ASN A 261 18.93 -13.92 10.91
N TRP A 262 17.98 -14.42 10.11
CA TRP A 262 16.64 -14.71 10.55
C TRP A 262 15.93 -15.66 9.58
N PHE A 263 15.07 -16.53 10.13
CA PHE A 263 14.23 -17.47 9.39
C PHE A 263 12.86 -17.60 10.05
N SER A 264 11.81 -17.65 9.25
CA SER A 264 10.45 -17.89 9.72
C SER A 264 9.63 -18.60 8.66
N VAL A 265 8.76 -19.49 9.13
CA VAL A 265 7.72 -20.12 8.33
C VAL A 265 6.34 -19.64 8.79
N TYR A 266 5.38 -19.63 7.86
CA TYR A 266 4.03 -19.19 8.17
C TYR A 266 3.02 -19.71 7.15
N HIS A 267 1.76 -19.83 7.62
CA HIS A 267 0.62 -20.08 6.74
C HIS A 267 0.11 -18.76 6.18
N VAL A 268 -0.18 -18.76 4.88
CA VAL A 268 -0.79 -17.62 4.21
C VAL A 268 -2.30 -17.78 4.21
N HIS A 269 -2.98 -16.70 4.59
CA HIS A 269 -4.43 -16.61 4.59
C HIS A 269 -4.88 -15.59 3.56
N HIS A 270 -6.10 -15.77 3.05
CA HIS A 270 -6.82 -14.78 2.25
C HIS A 270 -8.15 -14.50 2.94
N ARG A 271 -8.29 -13.33 3.53
CA ARG A 271 -9.47 -12.94 4.31
C ARG A 271 -9.76 -11.47 4.14
N VAL A 272 -11.04 -11.11 4.06
CA VAL A 272 -11.50 -9.72 4.10
C VAL A 272 -12.65 -9.64 5.08
N THR A 273 -12.59 -8.69 6.02
CA THR A 273 -13.69 -8.51 6.98
C THR A 273 -14.97 -8.04 6.31
N ASP A 274 -16.12 -8.40 6.90
CA ASP A 274 -17.43 -8.02 6.37
C ASP A 274 -17.68 -6.50 6.46
N ARG A 275 -17.09 -5.85 7.44
CA ARG A 275 -17.19 -4.41 7.67
C ARG A 275 -15.84 -3.79 7.97
N PHE A 276 -15.57 -2.63 7.36
CA PHE A 276 -14.38 -1.81 7.66
C PHE A 276 -14.71 -0.71 8.66
N ARG A 277 -16.00 -0.37 8.79
CA ARG A 277 -16.53 0.59 9.74
C ARG A 277 -17.72 0.03 10.51
N LYS A 278 -17.82 0.32 11.81
CA LYS A 278 -19.03 0.15 12.61
C LYS A 278 -19.11 1.28 13.63
N GLY A 279 -20.07 2.20 13.46
CA GLY A 279 -20.16 3.39 14.29
C GLY A 279 -18.87 4.22 14.20
N ARG A 280 -18.23 4.42 15.35
CA ARG A 280 -16.98 5.18 15.50
C ARG A 280 -15.71 4.32 15.46
N ALA A 281 -15.84 3.03 15.17
CA ALA A 281 -14.72 2.09 15.06
C ALA A 281 -14.41 1.74 13.60
N PHE A 282 -13.11 1.67 13.28
CA PHE A 282 -12.56 1.34 11.97
C PHE A 282 -11.52 0.24 12.10
N VAL A 283 -11.35 -0.57 11.04
CA VAL A 283 -10.24 -1.52 10.89
C VAL A 283 -9.51 -1.29 9.57
N LEU A 284 -8.17 -1.38 9.61
CA LEU A 284 -7.26 -1.04 8.52
C LEU A 284 -6.13 -2.08 8.39
N GLY A 285 -5.61 -2.24 7.18
CA GLY A 285 -4.52 -3.17 6.90
C GLY A 285 -4.88 -4.60 7.31
N ASP A 286 -3.94 -5.33 7.91
CA ASP A 286 -4.14 -6.74 8.29
C ASP A 286 -5.30 -6.95 9.29
N ALA A 287 -5.73 -5.91 10.00
CA ALA A 287 -6.94 -5.97 10.82
C ALA A 287 -8.21 -6.08 9.97
N ALA A 288 -8.20 -5.57 8.76
CA ALA A 288 -9.33 -5.57 7.83
C ALA A 288 -9.20 -6.63 6.73
N HIS A 289 -7.99 -6.90 6.23
CA HIS A 289 -7.75 -7.83 5.11
C HIS A 289 -6.35 -8.44 5.16
N ILE A 290 -6.28 -9.71 4.80
CA ILE A 290 -5.04 -10.46 4.66
C ILE A 290 -5.06 -11.14 3.29
N HIS A 291 -3.94 -11.15 2.60
CA HIS A 291 -3.77 -11.81 1.32
C HIS A 291 -2.37 -12.40 1.15
N THR A 292 -2.16 -13.14 0.07
CA THR A 292 -0.86 -13.72 -0.27
C THR A 292 0.24 -12.67 -0.37
N PRO A 293 1.50 -12.99 -0.01
CA PRO A 293 2.62 -12.08 -0.14
C PRO A 293 3.02 -11.79 -1.59
N VAL A 294 2.42 -12.48 -2.55
CA VAL A 294 2.70 -12.29 -3.99
C VAL A 294 2.49 -10.84 -4.39
N GLY A 295 3.52 -10.26 -5.00
CA GLY A 295 3.53 -8.86 -5.43
C GLY A 295 3.78 -7.83 -4.32
N GLY A 296 4.03 -8.23 -3.05
CA GLY A 296 4.36 -7.30 -1.96
C GLY A 296 3.26 -6.29 -1.63
N GLN A 297 1.98 -6.65 -1.83
CA GLN A 297 0.85 -5.71 -1.80
C GLN A 297 0.38 -5.32 -0.38
N GLY A 298 0.56 -6.19 0.65
CA GLY A 298 -0.08 -6.06 1.96
C GLY A 298 0.19 -4.74 2.67
N MET A 299 1.46 -4.45 2.93
CA MET A 299 1.88 -3.21 3.59
C MET A 299 1.40 -1.97 2.83
N ASN A 300 1.57 -1.95 1.50
CA ASN A 300 1.15 -0.83 0.65
C ASN A 300 -0.37 -0.61 0.67
N THR A 301 -1.15 -1.69 0.72
CA THR A 301 -2.61 -1.61 0.84
C THR A 301 -3.03 -1.03 2.18
N GLY A 302 -2.43 -1.48 3.30
CA GLY A 302 -2.70 -0.92 4.62
C GLY A 302 -2.31 0.55 4.74
N ILE A 303 -1.20 0.97 4.12
CA ILE A 303 -0.81 2.39 4.02
C ILE A 303 -1.87 3.18 3.24
N GLY A 304 -2.35 2.62 2.12
CA GLY A 304 -3.43 3.25 1.35
C GLY A 304 -4.74 3.35 2.13
N ASP A 305 -5.07 2.38 3.00
CA ASP A 305 -6.24 2.47 3.89
C ASP A 305 -6.09 3.63 4.87
N ALA A 306 -4.89 3.73 5.49
CA ALA A 306 -4.59 4.79 6.46
C ALA A 306 -4.76 6.19 5.86
N ILE A 307 -4.22 6.42 4.67
CA ILE A 307 -4.30 7.71 3.97
C ILE A 307 -5.73 8.01 3.54
N ASN A 308 -6.45 7.02 3.03
CA ASN A 308 -7.85 7.18 2.62
C ASN A 308 -8.75 7.54 3.80
N LEU A 309 -8.54 6.94 4.99
CA LEU A 309 -9.31 7.24 6.18
C LEU A 309 -8.90 8.57 6.82
N ALA A 310 -7.60 8.89 6.84
CA ALA A 310 -7.06 10.04 7.57
C ALA A 310 -7.70 11.38 7.17
N TRP A 311 -7.75 11.68 5.86
CA TRP A 311 -8.33 12.94 5.41
C TRP A 311 -9.84 13.04 5.66
N LYS A 312 -10.54 11.90 5.66
CA LYS A 312 -11.99 11.83 5.94
C LYS A 312 -12.26 12.06 7.42
N LEU A 313 -11.47 11.46 8.31
CA LEU A 313 -11.54 11.71 9.74
C LEU A 313 -11.26 13.18 10.07
N GLU A 314 -10.23 13.74 9.45
CA GLU A 314 -9.89 15.16 9.65
C GLU A 314 -11.02 16.07 9.19
N ALA A 315 -11.58 15.84 8.00
CA ALA A 315 -12.67 16.66 7.47
C ALA A 315 -13.92 16.62 8.37
N VAL A 316 -14.25 15.47 8.97
CA VAL A 316 -15.37 15.32 9.90
C VAL A 316 -15.05 15.96 11.26
N LEU A 317 -13.87 15.72 11.81
CA LEU A 317 -13.46 16.27 13.11
C LEU A 317 -13.34 17.80 13.10
N SER A 318 -12.95 18.38 11.96
CA SER A 318 -12.89 19.84 11.77
C SER A 318 -14.25 20.47 11.42
N GLY A 319 -15.32 19.67 11.27
CA GLY A 319 -16.66 20.14 10.87
C GLY A 319 -16.77 20.53 9.40
N ARG A 320 -15.78 20.22 8.56
CA ARG A 320 -15.79 20.51 7.11
C ARG A 320 -16.58 19.49 6.30
N ALA A 321 -16.93 18.35 6.89
CA ALA A 321 -17.77 17.35 6.27
C ALA A 321 -18.72 16.69 7.29
N GLN A 322 -19.81 16.13 6.78
CA GLN A 322 -20.72 15.32 7.59
C GLN A 322 -20.12 13.94 7.87
N GLU A 323 -20.54 13.29 8.96
CA GLU A 323 -20.06 11.98 9.37
C GLU A 323 -20.30 10.88 8.31
N ALA A 324 -21.31 11.04 7.46
CA ALA A 324 -21.58 10.15 6.31
C ALA A 324 -20.41 10.02 5.33
N LEU A 325 -19.49 10.99 5.27
CA LEU A 325 -18.26 10.89 4.51
C LEU A 325 -17.44 9.65 4.90
N LEU A 326 -17.47 9.27 6.17
CA LEU A 326 -16.71 8.13 6.69
C LEU A 326 -17.19 6.78 6.16
N ASP A 327 -18.45 6.67 5.69
CA ASP A 327 -18.96 5.43 5.07
C ASP A 327 -18.29 5.14 3.72
N THR A 328 -17.80 6.18 3.07
CA THR A 328 -17.07 6.03 1.80
C THR A 328 -15.72 5.32 1.98
N TYR A 329 -15.15 5.28 3.18
CA TYR A 329 -13.96 4.49 3.49
C TYR A 329 -14.21 3.00 3.23
N GLU A 330 -15.27 2.43 3.79
CA GLU A 330 -15.65 1.04 3.53
C GLU A 330 -15.95 0.81 2.06
N ALA A 331 -16.74 1.69 1.42
CA ALA A 331 -17.13 1.56 0.02
C ALA A 331 -15.92 1.53 -0.94
N GLU A 332 -14.90 2.34 -0.68
CA GLU A 332 -13.69 2.43 -1.48
C GLU A 332 -12.69 1.30 -1.17
N ARG A 333 -12.34 1.12 0.12
CA ARG A 333 -11.22 0.26 0.52
C ARG A 333 -11.58 -1.21 0.59
N ARG A 334 -12.78 -1.56 1.06
CA ARG A 334 -13.24 -2.96 1.06
C ARG A 334 -13.41 -3.50 -0.35
N ALA A 335 -13.96 -2.68 -1.27
CA ALA A 335 -14.09 -3.08 -2.67
C ALA A 335 -12.72 -3.34 -3.32
N PHE A 336 -11.71 -2.54 -2.98
CA PHE A 336 -10.34 -2.78 -3.44
C PHE A 336 -9.75 -4.05 -2.83
N ALA A 337 -9.86 -4.25 -1.50
CA ALA A 337 -9.35 -5.43 -0.83
C ALA A 337 -9.94 -6.73 -1.40
N LEU A 338 -11.24 -6.76 -1.69
CA LEU A 338 -11.89 -7.91 -2.33
C LEU A 338 -11.33 -8.18 -3.73
N ARG A 339 -11.15 -7.14 -4.56
CA ARG A 339 -10.54 -7.30 -5.90
C ARG A 339 -9.10 -7.79 -5.81
N LEU A 340 -8.33 -7.26 -4.87
CA LEU A 340 -6.93 -7.65 -4.66
C LEU A 340 -6.83 -9.13 -4.29
N VAL A 341 -7.62 -9.60 -3.31
CA VAL A 341 -7.67 -11.02 -2.92
C VAL A 341 -8.03 -11.88 -4.13
N GLN A 342 -9.11 -11.55 -4.87
CA GLN A 342 -9.51 -12.32 -6.04
C GLN A 342 -8.44 -12.39 -7.13
N THR A 343 -7.71 -11.29 -7.35
CA THR A 343 -6.67 -11.23 -8.39
C THR A 343 -5.43 -12.03 -7.97
N THR A 344 -5.00 -11.87 -6.73
CA THR A 344 -3.84 -12.61 -6.18
C THR A 344 -4.14 -14.10 -6.07
N ASP A 345 -5.36 -14.48 -5.70
CA ASP A 345 -5.79 -15.88 -5.65
C ASP A 345 -5.76 -16.53 -7.05
N ARG A 346 -6.24 -15.83 -8.07
CA ARG A 346 -6.19 -16.33 -9.46
C ARG A 346 -4.75 -16.55 -9.93
N PHE A 347 -3.88 -15.55 -9.67
CA PHE A 347 -2.47 -15.67 -10.02
C PHE A 347 -1.80 -16.83 -9.27
N PHE A 348 -2.04 -16.93 -7.97
CA PHE A 348 -1.48 -17.98 -7.13
C PHE A 348 -1.98 -19.37 -7.57
N ASN A 349 -3.25 -19.53 -7.85
CA ASN A 349 -3.83 -20.80 -8.31
C ASN A 349 -3.25 -21.23 -9.66
N VAL A 350 -2.95 -20.30 -10.56
CA VAL A 350 -2.27 -20.61 -11.85
C VAL A 350 -0.81 -21.00 -11.61
N ALA A 351 -0.10 -20.26 -10.76
CA ALA A 351 1.31 -20.53 -10.46
C ALA A 351 1.52 -21.84 -9.67
N ALA A 352 0.60 -22.15 -8.75
CA ALA A 352 0.61 -23.34 -7.92
C ALA A 352 -0.22 -24.52 -8.48
N ALA A 353 -0.79 -24.39 -9.70
CA ALA A 353 -1.58 -25.43 -10.30
C ALA A 353 -0.81 -26.74 -10.41
N GLU A 354 -1.42 -27.83 -10.00
CA GLU A 354 -0.85 -29.18 -10.05
C GLU A 354 -1.33 -29.92 -11.32
N GLY A 355 -0.51 -30.90 -11.73
CA GLY A 355 -0.81 -31.78 -12.86
C GLY A 355 0.12 -31.57 -14.06
N HIS A 356 0.20 -32.61 -14.88
CA HIS A 356 1.13 -32.71 -16.02
C HIS A 356 1.01 -31.54 -17.01
N LEU A 357 -0.20 -31.02 -17.23
CA LEU A 357 -0.43 -29.87 -18.12
C LEU A 357 0.18 -28.58 -17.53
N ALA A 358 -0.02 -28.33 -16.22
CA ALA A 358 0.54 -27.19 -15.54
C ALA A 358 2.06 -27.24 -15.48
N GLU A 359 2.63 -28.43 -15.29
CA GLU A 359 4.07 -28.68 -15.36
C GLU A 359 4.63 -28.35 -16.76
N ILE A 360 4.00 -28.83 -17.84
CA ILE A 360 4.40 -28.50 -19.21
C ILE A 360 4.33 -26.99 -19.46
N ILE A 361 3.25 -26.33 -19.00
CA ILE A 361 3.13 -24.88 -19.16
C ILE A 361 4.27 -24.16 -18.44
N ARG A 362 4.57 -24.51 -17.18
CA ARG A 362 5.65 -23.88 -16.42
C ARG A 362 7.04 -24.17 -16.99
N THR A 363 7.33 -25.44 -17.32
CA THR A 363 8.69 -25.87 -17.66
C THR A 363 9.03 -25.71 -19.14
N ARG A 364 8.03 -25.71 -20.04
CA ARG A 364 8.26 -25.64 -21.50
C ARG A 364 7.66 -24.41 -22.17
N VAL A 365 6.49 -23.94 -21.74
CA VAL A 365 5.79 -22.84 -22.40
C VAL A 365 6.18 -21.50 -21.79
N ALA A 366 6.09 -21.36 -20.45
CA ALA A 366 6.40 -20.12 -19.76
C ALA A 366 7.83 -19.59 -20.02
N PRO A 367 8.88 -20.45 -20.07
CA PRO A 367 10.24 -20.00 -20.38
C PRO A 367 10.39 -19.37 -21.76
N ILE A 368 9.57 -19.76 -22.71
CA ILE A 368 9.61 -19.23 -24.08
C ILE A 368 8.71 -18.01 -24.20
N VAL A 369 7.51 -18.06 -23.59
CA VAL A 369 6.47 -17.03 -23.74
C VAL A 369 6.73 -15.82 -22.86
N LEU A 370 7.07 -16.00 -21.57
CA LEU A 370 7.28 -14.89 -20.64
C LEU A 370 8.39 -13.92 -21.09
N PRO A 371 9.59 -14.39 -21.52
CA PRO A 371 10.62 -13.47 -22.02
C PRO A 371 10.18 -12.70 -23.26
N GLN A 372 9.35 -13.29 -24.11
CA GLN A 372 8.83 -12.60 -25.30
C GLN A 372 7.76 -11.59 -24.90
N MET A 373 6.84 -11.94 -23.99
CA MET A 373 5.80 -11.02 -23.51
C MET A 373 6.41 -9.75 -22.87
N VAL A 374 7.44 -9.89 -22.03
CA VAL A 374 8.09 -8.75 -21.37
C VAL A 374 8.96 -7.90 -22.30
N ARG A 375 9.20 -8.31 -23.55
CA ARG A 375 9.77 -7.46 -24.59
C ARG A 375 8.79 -6.42 -25.11
N PHE A 376 7.48 -6.67 -25.01
CA PHE A 376 6.47 -5.70 -25.40
C PHE A 376 6.28 -4.70 -24.26
N GLU A 377 6.46 -3.41 -24.58
CA GLU A 377 6.27 -2.30 -23.64
C GLU A 377 4.90 -2.34 -22.97
N ALA A 378 3.83 -2.52 -23.73
CA ALA A 378 2.47 -2.63 -23.22
C ALA A 378 2.27 -3.74 -22.16
N ALA A 379 2.98 -4.87 -22.29
CA ALA A 379 2.90 -5.94 -21.30
C ALA A 379 3.67 -5.59 -20.03
N ARG A 380 4.85 -4.99 -20.16
CA ARG A 380 5.63 -4.49 -19.00
C ARG A 380 4.83 -3.44 -18.24
N ASP A 381 4.26 -2.48 -18.94
CA ASP A 381 3.43 -1.42 -18.37
C ASP A 381 2.21 -2.00 -17.63
N TYR A 382 1.53 -2.97 -18.23
CA TYR A 382 0.38 -3.61 -17.59
C TYR A 382 0.77 -4.30 -16.28
N ILE A 383 1.87 -5.05 -16.27
CA ILE A 383 2.39 -5.74 -15.08
C ILE A 383 2.77 -4.70 -14.02
N PHE A 384 3.55 -3.68 -14.40
CA PHE A 384 3.98 -2.63 -13.49
C PHE A 384 2.78 -1.88 -12.89
N ARG A 385 1.86 -1.40 -13.72
CA ARG A 385 0.64 -0.69 -13.29
C ARG A 385 -0.15 -1.49 -12.26
N THR A 386 -0.23 -2.82 -12.45
CA THR A 386 -0.98 -3.71 -11.54
C THR A 386 -0.26 -3.89 -10.22
N ILE A 387 1.05 -4.18 -10.25
CA ILE A 387 1.84 -4.43 -9.04
C ILE A 387 2.02 -3.12 -8.24
N SER A 388 2.31 -2.01 -8.91
CA SER A 388 2.61 -0.72 -8.27
C SER A 388 1.39 0.03 -7.70
N GLN A 389 0.18 -0.53 -7.86
CA GLN A 389 -1.11 0.04 -7.42
C GLN A 389 -1.50 1.38 -8.07
N ILE A 390 -0.83 1.80 -9.17
CA ILE A 390 -1.17 3.05 -9.86
C ILE A 390 -2.44 2.97 -10.73
N THR A 391 -3.00 1.77 -10.94
CA THR A 391 -4.30 1.57 -11.59
C THR A 391 -5.47 1.59 -10.62
N LEU A 392 -5.19 1.66 -9.32
CA LEU A 392 -6.25 1.74 -8.31
C LEU A 392 -7.15 2.95 -8.56
N ASN A 393 -8.45 2.71 -8.61
CA ASN A 393 -9.47 3.75 -8.74
C ASN A 393 -10.67 3.47 -7.82
N TYR A 394 -11.44 4.51 -7.57
CA TYR A 394 -12.63 4.51 -6.73
C TYR A 394 -13.91 4.85 -7.52
N ARG A 395 -13.92 4.56 -8.83
CA ARG A 395 -15.09 4.81 -9.68
C ARG A 395 -16.34 4.11 -9.14
N GLY A 396 -17.46 4.82 -9.08
CA GLY A 396 -18.72 4.31 -8.56
C GLY A 396 -18.77 4.07 -7.06
N LYS A 397 -17.90 4.79 -6.27
CA LYS A 397 -17.82 4.62 -4.81
C LYS A 397 -18.35 5.82 -4.02
N GLY A 398 -18.99 6.77 -4.68
CA GLY A 398 -19.74 7.84 -4.06
C GLY A 398 -19.02 9.19 -3.95
N LEU A 399 -17.70 9.24 -4.14
CA LEU A 399 -16.91 10.47 -4.17
C LEU A 399 -16.31 10.74 -5.54
N ASP A 400 -16.93 10.24 -6.58
CA ASP A 400 -16.46 10.32 -7.95
C ASP A 400 -17.53 10.90 -8.85
N GLU A 401 -17.17 11.87 -9.71
CA GLU A 401 -18.11 12.47 -10.64
C GLU A 401 -17.43 12.91 -11.95
N GLY A 402 -18.16 12.76 -13.04
CA GLY A 402 -17.80 13.25 -14.35
C GLY A 402 -16.62 12.53 -15.00
N HIS A 403 -16.28 12.99 -16.22
CA HIS A 403 -15.11 12.53 -16.96
C HIS A 403 -14.62 13.63 -17.93
N ALA A 404 -13.32 13.61 -18.18
CA ALA A 404 -12.68 14.46 -19.17
C ALA A 404 -11.71 13.63 -20.01
N GLY A 405 -12.15 13.17 -21.17
CA GLY A 405 -11.47 12.16 -21.96
C GLY A 405 -11.48 10.80 -21.21
N PRO A 406 -10.36 10.08 -21.13
CA PRO A 406 -10.25 8.80 -20.43
C PRO A 406 -10.18 8.93 -18.91
N VAL A 407 -9.94 10.12 -18.36
CA VAL A 407 -9.87 10.37 -16.92
C VAL A 407 -11.26 10.60 -16.34
N HIS A 408 -11.60 9.83 -15.33
CA HIS A 408 -12.88 9.91 -14.62
C HIS A 408 -12.69 10.37 -13.18
N GLY A 409 -13.74 10.88 -12.56
CA GLY A 409 -13.81 10.93 -11.12
C GLY A 409 -13.54 9.54 -10.52
N GLY A 410 -12.82 9.50 -9.40
CA GLY A 410 -12.36 8.25 -8.78
C GLY A 410 -11.00 7.75 -9.27
N ASP A 411 -10.45 8.28 -10.34
CA ASP A 411 -9.13 7.88 -10.85
C ASP A 411 -7.98 8.51 -10.06
N ARG A 412 -6.84 7.84 -10.05
CA ARG A 412 -5.57 8.49 -9.77
C ARG A 412 -5.30 9.54 -10.86
N LEU A 413 -4.94 10.76 -10.48
CA LEU A 413 -4.54 11.78 -11.46
C LEU A 413 -3.37 11.26 -12.31
N PRO A 414 -3.43 11.30 -13.65
CA PRO A 414 -2.29 10.96 -14.49
C PRO A 414 -1.07 11.83 -14.18
N TRP A 415 0.10 11.21 -14.07
CA TRP A 415 1.36 11.90 -13.91
C TRP A 415 1.87 12.39 -15.26
N VAL A 416 2.41 13.62 -15.30
CA VAL A 416 3.02 14.19 -16.49
C VAL A 416 4.28 14.96 -16.11
N LYS A 417 5.38 14.63 -16.77
CA LYS A 417 6.64 15.37 -16.68
C LYS A 417 6.56 16.62 -17.56
N MET A 418 7.02 17.77 -17.05
CA MET A 418 6.93 19.07 -17.71
C MET A 418 8.25 19.83 -17.52
N GLY A 419 9.17 19.74 -18.48
CA GLY A 419 10.34 20.60 -18.56
C GLY A 419 11.15 20.79 -17.25
N GLY A 420 11.46 19.73 -16.50
CA GLY A 420 12.21 19.79 -15.24
C GLY A 420 11.35 19.84 -13.97
N THR A 421 10.03 19.83 -14.11
CA THR A 421 9.04 19.66 -13.04
C THR A 421 7.97 18.66 -13.47
N ASP A 422 6.94 18.46 -12.67
CA ASP A 422 5.78 17.62 -12.98
C ASP A 422 4.50 18.14 -12.29
N ASN A 423 3.36 17.58 -12.68
CA ASN A 423 2.07 17.98 -12.11
C ASN A 423 1.83 17.43 -10.69
N TYR A 424 2.67 16.52 -10.20
CA TYR A 424 2.55 15.98 -8.83
C TYR A 424 3.23 16.85 -7.79
N LYS A 425 4.09 17.79 -8.19
CA LYS A 425 4.73 18.72 -7.26
C LYS A 425 3.72 19.49 -6.40
N ALA A 426 2.58 19.89 -6.99
CA ALA A 426 1.50 20.53 -6.25
C ALA A 426 0.81 19.57 -5.26
N LEU A 427 0.76 18.29 -5.58
CA LEU A 427 0.12 17.26 -4.74
C LEU A 427 0.87 16.96 -3.43
N LYS A 428 2.08 17.47 -3.23
CA LYS A 428 2.79 17.40 -1.94
C LYS A 428 2.01 18.07 -0.81
N ARG A 429 1.16 19.04 -1.13
CA ARG A 429 0.24 19.66 -0.16
C ARG A 429 -0.92 18.73 0.11
N ILE A 430 -1.16 18.40 1.35
CA ILE A 430 -2.38 17.72 1.78
C ILE A 430 -3.55 18.70 1.73
N GLY A 431 -4.55 18.41 0.92
CA GLY A 431 -5.74 19.26 0.79
C GLY A 431 -6.41 19.13 -0.57
N TRP A 432 -7.57 19.72 -0.68
CA TRP A 432 -8.28 19.85 -1.94
C TRP A 432 -7.56 20.83 -2.87
N GLN A 433 -7.50 20.50 -4.16
CA GLN A 433 -6.83 21.31 -5.19
C GLN A 433 -7.59 21.23 -6.49
N ILE A 434 -7.45 22.26 -7.32
CA ILE A 434 -7.99 22.27 -8.69
C ILE A 434 -6.82 22.31 -9.67
N HIS A 435 -6.80 21.38 -10.60
CA HIS A 435 -5.85 21.38 -11.71
C HIS A 435 -6.59 21.66 -13.01
N VAL A 436 -6.08 22.61 -13.80
CA VAL A 436 -6.54 22.91 -15.17
C VAL A 436 -5.37 22.75 -16.13
N TYR A 437 -5.57 21.94 -17.15
CA TYR A 437 -4.56 21.68 -18.17
C TYR A 437 -4.92 22.43 -19.46
N GLY A 438 -4.41 23.66 -19.58
CA GLY A 438 -4.73 24.59 -20.65
C GLY A 438 -5.04 25.98 -20.11
N LYS A 439 -6.23 26.47 -20.33
CA LYS A 439 -6.66 27.83 -19.95
C LYS A 439 -7.74 27.79 -18.86
N ALA A 440 -7.53 28.54 -17.81
CA ALA A 440 -8.56 28.90 -16.82
C ALA A 440 -8.91 30.38 -16.98
N ASP A 441 -10.20 30.69 -17.03
CA ASP A 441 -10.66 32.07 -17.07
C ASP A 441 -10.51 32.77 -15.70
N ASP A 442 -10.67 34.09 -15.70
CA ASP A 442 -10.51 34.87 -14.48
C ASP A 442 -11.65 34.64 -13.46
N TYR A 443 -12.78 34.09 -13.88
CA TYR A 443 -13.86 33.74 -12.97
C TYR A 443 -13.47 32.53 -12.12
N VAL A 444 -12.95 31.46 -12.75
CA VAL A 444 -12.42 30.26 -12.04
C VAL A 444 -11.31 30.66 -11.07
N LYS A 445 -10.38 31.53 -11.49
CA LYS A 445 -9.26 31.99 -10.64
C LYS A 445 -9.76 32.71 -9.39
N ARG A 446 -10.62 33.74 -9.56
CA ARG A 446 -11.17 34.51 -8.44
C ARG A 446 -12.02 33.65 -7.50
N TRP A 447 -12.80 32.72 -8.06
CA TRP A 447 -13.60 31.81 -7.25
C TRP A 447 -12.71 30.88 -6.40
N ALA A 448 -11.70 30.26 -6.98
CA ALA A 448 -10.77 29.39 -6.29
C ALA A 448 -10.02 30.14 -5.16
N GLU A 449 -9.58 31.38 -5.44
CA GLU A 449 -8.96 32.26 -4.45
C GLU A 449 -9.94 32.59 -3.29
N GLY A 450 -11.16 32.96 -3.61
CA GLY A 450 -12.21 33.25 -2.61
C GLY A 450 -12.55 32.04 -1.73
N ARG A 451 -12.51 30.86 -2.27
CA ARG A 451 -12.69 29.58 -1.56
C ARG A 451 -11.42 29.07 -0.86
N ARG A 452 -10.27 29.72 -1.12
CA ARG A 452 -8.94 29.26 -0.65
C ARG A 452 -8.58 27.85 -1.11
N ILE A 453 -9.12 27.42 -2.26
CA ILE A 453 -8.75 26.16 -2.90
C ILE A 453 -7.61 26.44 -3.87
N PRO A 454 -6.42 25.84 -3.70
CA PRO A 454 -5.31 26.01 -4.63
C PRO A 454 -5.71 25.64 -6.04
N LEU A 455 -5.38 26.52 -6.99
CA LEU A 455 -5.59 26.34 -8.42
C LEU A 455 -4.25 26.29 -9.13
N GLU A 456 -3.96 25.16 -9.75
CA GLU A 456 -2.80 24.96 -10.60
C GLU A 456 -3.24 25.00 -12.08
N VAL A 457 -2.61 25.86 -12.85
CA VAL A 457 -2.90 25.99 -14.29
C VAL A 457 -1.63 25.65 -15.07
N TYR A 458 -1.69 24.57 -15.82
CA TYR A 458 -0.57 24.07 -16.62
C TYR A 458 -0.79 24.40 -18.10
N ALA A 459 0.22 24.96 -18.76
CA ALA A 459 0.20 25.15 -20.20
C ALA A 459 0.10 23.80 -20.90
N TRP A 460 -0.85 23.68 -21.85
CA TRP A 460 -1.10 22.42 -22.55
C TRP A 460 0.11 21.93 -23.38
N THR A 461 0.37 20.62 -23.29
CA THR A 461 1.41 19.92 -24.06
C THR A 461 0.90 18.60 -24.62
N GLU A 462 1.59 18.04 -25.62
CA GLU A 462 1.28 16.72 -26.18
C GLU A 462 1.48 15.60 -25.14
N ASP A 463 2.44 15.72 -24.23
CA ASP A 463 2.67 14.74 -23.15
C ASP A 463 1.44 14.60 -22.25
N MET A 464 0.72 15.71 -22.01
CA MET A 464 -0.54 15.69 -21.26
C MET A 464 -1.62 14.89 -21.99
N ARG A 465 -1.67 15.00 -23.32
CA ARG A 465 -2.58 14.19 -24.14
C ARG A 465 -2.23 12.70 -24.09
N HIS A 466 -0.95 12.36 -24.20
CA HIS A 466 -0.47 10.99 -24.12
C HIS A 466 -0.74 10.38 -22.74
N ALA A 467 -0.63 11.15 -21.67
CA ALA A 467 -1.00 10.72 -20.32
C ALA A 467 -2.52 10.55 -20.12
N GLY A 468 -3.34 10.95 -21.10
CA GLY A 468 -4.80 10.83 -21.05
C GLY A 468 -5.52 12.05 -20.49
N LEU A 469 -4.81 13.15 -20.22
CA LEU A 469 -5.45 14.40 -19.82
C LEU A 469 -6.14 15.06 -21.03
N ARG A 470 -7.12 15.93 -20.77
CA ARG A 470 -7.85 16.66 -21.79
C ARG A 470 -7.53 18.14 -21.73
N GLU A 471 -7.33 18.76 -22.88
CA GLU A 471 -7.09 20.22 -22.99
C GLU A 471 -8.29 21.02 -22.45
N ASN A 472 -7.98 22.04 -21.65
CA ASN A 472 -8.93 22.91 -20.95
C ASN A 472 -9.88 22.18 -19.98
N ALA A 473 -9.58 20.94 -19.59
CA ALA A 473 -10.35 20.24 -18.57
C ALA A 473 -9.94 20.70 -17.17
N LEU A 474 -10.92 20.64 -16.26
CA LEU A 474 -10.76 20.87 -14.82
C LEU A 474 -10.83 19.55 -14.06
N TYR A 475 -9.89 19.34 -13.17
CA TYR A 475 -9.87 18.21 -12.25
C TYR A 475 -9.85 18.74 -10.83
N LEU A 476 -10.88 18.42 -10.05
CA LEU A 476 -10.88 18.63 -8.59
C LEU A 476 -10.21 17.43 -7.93
N ILE A 477 -9.13 17.67 -7.21
CA ILE A 477 -8.29 16.64 -6.62
C ILE A 477 -8.52 16.57 -5.10
N ARG A 478 -8.72 15.35 -4.59
CA ARG A 478 -8.89 15.04 -3.18
C ARG A 478 -7.55 15.12 -2.42
N PRO A 479 -7.58 15.24 -1.08
CA PRO A 479 -6.35 15.22 -0.27
C PRO A 479 -5.47 13.97 -0.47
N ASP A 480 -6.06 12.80 -0.79
CA ASP A 480 -5.37 11.55 -1.12
C ASP A 480 -4.98 11.42 -2.60
N THR A 481 -4.99 12.53 -3.34
CA THR A 481 -4.53 12.70 -4.72
C THR A 481 -5.37 11.98 -5.79
N TYR A 482 -6.57 11.54 -5.46
CA TYR A 482 -7.53 11.03 -6.43
C TYR A 482 -8.38 12.16 -7.02
N VAL A 483 -8.78 12.00 -8.27
CA VAL A 483 -9.72 12.90 -8.94
C VAL A 483 -11.10 12.71 -8.31
N ALA A 484 -11.65 13.76 -7.74
CA ALA A 484 -13.02 13.78 -7.22
C ALA A 484 -14.02 14.07 -8.35
N LEU A 485 -13.76 15.16 -9.07
CA LEU A 485 -14.55 15.59 -10.21
C LEU A 485 -13.62 15.79 -11.43
N ALA A 486 -13.99 15.21 -12.57
CA ALA A 486 -13.40 15.53 -13.87
C ALA A 486 -14.42 16.26 -14.75
N SER A 487 -14.15 17.51 -15.08
CA SER A 487 -15.01 18.32 -15.95
C SER A 487 -14.30 18.62 -17.26
N PRO A 488 -14.95 18.39 -18.42
CA PRO A 488 -14.36 18.63 -19.73
C PRO A 488 -14.04 20.09 -20.04
N ALA A 489 -14.52 21.01 -19.22
CA ALA A 489 -14.25 22.44 -19.27
C ALA A 489 -14.11 23.01 -17.84
N PRO A 490 -13.38 24.11 -17.64
CA PRO A 490 -13.31 24.79 -16.35
C PRO A 490 -14.70 25.35 -15.97
N SER A 491 -15.40 24.66 -15.05
CA SER A 491 -16.74 25.02 -14.62
C SER A 491 -16.79 25.14 -13.10
N VAL A 492 -16.98 26.34 -12.60
CA VAL A 492 -17.23 26.60 -11.18
C VAL A 492 -18.52 25.93 -10.74
N ASP A 493 -19.58 26.01 -11.54
CA ASP A 493 -20.89 25.43 -11.20
C ASP A 493 -20.80 23.92 -11.02
N ALA A 494 -19.98 23.23 -11.82
CA ALA A 494 -19.74 21.79 -11.66
C ALA A 494 -19.05 21.47 -10.33
N VAL A 495 -18.06 22.29 -9.94
CA VAL A 495 -17.37 22.13 -8.66
C VAL A 495 -18.28 22.40 -7.48
N GLU A 496 -19.05 23.50 -7.50
CA GLU A 496 -20.01 23.85 -6.46
C GLU A 496 -21.11 22.78 -6.32
N HIS A 497 -21.66 22.31 -7.44
CA HIS A 497 -22.65 21.23 -7.44
C HIS A 497 -22.07 19.96 -6.80
N TYR A 498 -20.86 19.56 -7.19
CA TYR A 498 -20.19 18.39 -6.62
C TYR A 498 -20.00 18.56 -5.10
N LEU A 499 -19.39 19.66 -4.64
CA LEU A 499 -19.13 19.91 -3.22
C LEU A 499 -20.42 19.93 -2.38
N ALA A 500 -21.48 20.53 -2.92
CA ALA A 500 -22.80 20.54 -2.27
C ALA A 500 -23.38 19.12 -2.16
N LYS A 501 -23.28 18.33 -3.23
CA LYS A 501 -23.76 16.94 -3.29
C LYS A 501 -23.06 16.03 -2.27
N VAL A 502 -21.76 16.17 -2.10
CA VAL A 502 -20.97 15.35 -1.16
C VAL A 502 -20.88 15.94 0.24
N HIS A 503 -21.50 17.11 0.47
CA HIS A 503 -21.50 17.83 1.74
C HIS A 503 -20.09 18.09 2.30
N ILE A 504 -19.17 18.52 1.44
CA ILE A 504 -17.78 18.84 1.82
C ILE A 504 -17.55 20.34 1.61
N ASN A 505 -16.95 20.97 2.61
CA ASN A 505 -16.43 22.34 2.53
C ASN A 505 -14.89 22.27 2.60
N PRO A 506 -14.19 22.35 1.47
CA PRO A 506 -12.73 22.12 1.37
C PRO A 506 -11.89 23.08 2.19
#